data_7d6ad34f7f05f938e0e69c9d614b7c1f
#
_entry.id   7d6ad34f7f05f938e0e69c9d614b7c1f
#
_cell.length_a   1.000
_cell.length_b   1.000
_cell.length_c   1.000
_cell.angle_alpha   90.00
_cell.angle_beta   90.00
_cell.angle_gamma   90.00
#
_symmetry.space_group_name_H-M   'P 1'
#
loop_
_entity.id
_entity.type
_entity.pdbx_description
1 polymer ?
#
loop_
_entity_poly.entity_id
_entity_poly.type
_entity_poly.pdbx_seq_one_letter_code
_entity_poly.pdbx_strand_id
1 'polypeptide(L)'
;MNNMKYLKIAAAVTTAFTVSAVCGAGVMAGTLGKTGASESTAIVSEYTSVSESNAAVSADAAEESTAASSLNMATTGALDTTDMFTARDLEQTADLSEAQSFTVSDGQTIEITSEGVYVITGTAKNASVVVDAGDEDKVQIVLDGVSISNDSTPCIYVKSADKVFVTTTDTENSLSVTGTFTADGDTSTDAVIFSKDDIVLNGTGTLTIQSTDNGVTSKDDLKITGGTINITCSADALEANDSIRISDGTINIDTQKDALHAENDEDDTVGFVYICGGTLNVQSDDDAVHATTIIQIDDGELNLAAHEGLEATWIQVNGGTISIEASDDGVNAAYKSAKITPAFEITGGYVKVVMGSGDTDAIDSNANLILSGGTLDITAQSPFDYDGTCQKTDCTLIINGTETDTVSNQMMGGGMGSMNGMGGKGGRW
;
A
#
# COMPACT_ATOMS: atom_id res chain seq x y z
N MET A 1 41.02 -5.93 -12.34
CA MET A 1 40.73 -4.59 -12.90
C MET A 1 39.98 -4.80 -14.20
N ASN A 2 38.70 -4.89 -14.17
CA ASN A 2 37.83 -4.82 -15.35
C ASN A 2 36.61 -3.99 -14.99
N ASN A 3 36.58 -2.76 -15.50
CA ASN A 3 35.47 -1.87 -15.39
C ASN A 3 34.36 -2.33 -16.36
N MET A 4 33.29 -2.88 -15.88
CA MET A 4 32.06 -3.00 -16.63
C MET A 4 31.25 -1.72 -16.44
N LYS A 5 31.10 -0.98 -17.52
CA LYS A 5 30.24 0.22 -17.59
C LYS A 5 28.78 -0.25 -17.81
N TYR A 6 27.93 0.01 -16.85
CA TYR A 6 26.50 -0.14 -17.05
C TYR A 6 25.99 0.94 -17.99
N LEU A 7 25.36 0.51 -19.07
CA LEU A 7 24.73 1.38 -20.07
C LEU A 7 23.30 1.66 -19.59
N LYS A 8 23.04 2.89 -19.13
CA LYS A 8 21.67 3.33 -18.84
C LYS A 8 20.92 3.49 -20.14
N ILE A 9 19.90 2.67 -20.37
CA ILE A 9 18.93 2.85 -21.45
C ILE A 9 17.75 3.61 -20.87
N ALA A 10 17.65 4.90 -21.15
CA ALA A 10 16.46 5.68 -20.89
C ALA A 10 15.51 5.47 -22.07
N ALA A 11 14.44 4.71 -21.85
CA ALA A 11 13.33 4.62 -22.79
C ALA A 11 12.31 5.72 -22.46
N ALA A 12 12.30 6.77 -23.24
CA ALA A 12 11.25 7.78 -23.20
C ALA A 12 10.01 7.24 -23.92
N VAL A 13 9.01 6.84 -23.17
CA VAL A 13 7.68 6.54 -23.72
C VAL A 13 6.88 7.84 -23.77
N THR A 14 6.74 8.40 -24.96
CA THR A 14 5.86 9.56 -25.20
C THR A 14 4.49 9.04 -25.62
N THR A 15 3.57 8.97 -24.69
CA THR A 15 2.17 8.65 -24.99
C THR A 15 1.39 9.94 -25.17
N ALA A 16 0.94 10.21 -26.39
CA ALA A 16 0.09 11.34 -26.70
C ALA A 16 -1.37 10.97 -26.38
N PHE A 17 -1.95 11.61 -25.39
CA PHE A 17 -3.39 11.53 -25.13
C PHE A 17 -4.12 12.57 -25.98
N THR A 18 -5.00 12.11 -26.86
CA THR A 18 -6.01 12.95 -27.54
C THR A 18 -7.27 12.98 -26.69
N VAL A 19 -7.52 14.12 -26.06
CA VAL A 19 -8.80 14.39 -25.38
C VAL A 19 -9.84 14.75 -26.45
N SER A 20 -10.88 13.91 -26.58
CA SER A 20 -12.07 14.22 -27.33
C SER A 20 -13.16 14.73 -26.40
N ALA A 21 -13.33 16.05 -26.37
CA ALA A 21 -14.48 16.67 -25.72
C ALA A 21 -15.70 16.56 -26.63
N VAL A 22 -16.76 15.91 -26.15
CA VAL A 22 -18.08 15.98 -26.79
C VAL A 22 -18.99 16.86 -25.95
N CYS A 23 -19.15 18.10 -26.34
CA CYS A 23 -20.24 18.97 -25.91
C CYS A 23 -21.49 18.63 -26.74
N GLY A 24 -22.59 18.29 -26.07
CA GLY A 24 -23.88 18.11 -26.67
C GLY A 24 -24.99 18.70 -25.80
N ALA A 25 -25.23 20.00 -25.94
CA ALA A 25 -26.44 20.61 -25.42
C ALA A 25 -27.53 20.49 -26.49
N GLY A 26 -28.67 19.96 -26.12
CA GLY A 26 -29.86 19.88 -26.96
C GLY A 26 -31.14 20.00 -26.14
N VAL A 27 -31.64 21.24 -26.04
CA VAL A 27 -33.01 21.54 -25.58
C VAL A 27 -33.94 21.43 -26.80
N MET A 28 -34.99 20.61 -26.66
CA MET A 28 -36.20 20.78 -27.50
C MET A 28 -37.43 20.42 -26.69
N ALA A 29 -38.30 21.39 -26.59
CA ALA A 29 -39.68 21.27 -26.11
C ALA A 29 -40.60 20.83 -27.24
N GLY A 30 -41.63 20.07 -26.95
CA GLY A 30 -42.65 19.69 -27.92
C GLY A 30 -43.84 18.91 -27.33
N THR A 31 -44.92 19.49 -27.35
CA THR A 31 -46.26 19.35 -26.79
C THR A 31 -47.07 18.09 -27.16
N LEU A 32 -47.95 17.75 -26.19
CA LEU A 32 -49.33 17.17 -26.25
C LEU A 32 -49.71 15.99 -27.15
N GLY A 33 -50.34 15.02 -26.54
CA GLY A 33 -51.26 14.07 -27.15
C GLY A 33 -51.89 13.10 -26.10
N LYS A 34 -53.17 13.34 -25.78
CA LYS A 34 -54.02 12.50 -24.93
C LYS A 34 -54.37 11.18 -25.60
N THR A 35 -54.49 10.06 -24.86
CA THR A 35 -55.74 9.30 -24.58
C THR A 35 -55.43 7.87 -24.09
N GLY A 36 -56.23 7.36 -23.14
CA GLY A 36 -56.44 5.93 -22.95
C GLY A 36 -56.29 5.42 -21.52
N ALA A 37 -57.38 5.38 -20.80
CA ALA A 37 -57.51 4.81 -19.46
C ALA A 37 -57.38 3.28 -19.44
N SER A 38 -56.77 2.73 -18.38
CA SER A 38 -57.18 1.43 -17.83
C SER A 38 -56.80 1.38 -16.36
N GLU A 39 -57.79 1.08 -15.54
CA GLU A 39 -57.75 0.96 -14.08
C GLU A 39 -56.91 -0.24 -13.64
N SER A 40 -56.17 -0.08 -12.52
CA SER A 40 -55.87 -1.19 -11.61
C SER A 40 -55.51 -0.65 -10.23
N THR A 41 -56.41 -0.85 -9.32
CA THR A 41 -56.40 -0.97 -7.85
C THR A 41 -55.18 -0.51 -7.07
N ALA A 42 -55.43 0.54 -6.24
CA ALA A 42 -54.60 0.99 -5.13
C ALA A 42 -54.72 0.02 -3.93
N ILE A 43 -53.57 -0.31 -3.32
CA ILE A 43 -53.52 -0.78 -1.94
C ILE A 43 -52.92 0.37 -1.12
N VAL A 44 -53.77 0.97 -0.28
CA VAL A 44 -53.40 1.97 0.71
C VAL A 44 -52.85 1.23 1.93
N SER A 45 -51.63 1.48 2.33
CA SER A 45 -51.19 1.20 3.69
C SER A 45 -50.95 2.54 4.40
N GLU A 46 -51.67 2.73 5.46
CA GLU A 46 -51.63 3.89 6.34
C GLU A 46 -50.23 4.09 6.96
N TYR A 47 -49.70 5.27 6.80
CA TYR A 47 -48.54 5.74 7.58
C TYR A 47 -49.07 6.71 8.64
N THR A 48 -49.02 6.29 9.88
CA THR A 48 -49.30 7.12 11.05
C THR A 48 -48.16 8.12 11.25
N SER A 49 -48.50 9.41 11.22
CA SER A 49 -47.65 10.50 11.59
C SER A 49 -47.34 10.48 13.09
N VAL A 50 -46.05 10.46 13.46
CA VAL A 50 -45.59 10.77 14.81
C VAL A 50 -44.82 12.08 14.75
N SER A 51 -45.20 12.99 15.61
CA SER A 51 -44.79 14.37 15.74
C SER A 51 -43.29 14.55 16.01
N GLU A 52 -42.70 15.58 15.36
CA GLU A 52 -41.40 16.15 15.65
C GLU A 52 -41.26 16.54 17.11
N SER A 53 -40.19 16.05 17.77
CA SER A 53 -39.60 16.73 18.90
C SER A 53 -38.11 16.97 18.56
N ASN A 54 -37.78 18.24 18.39
CA ASN A 54 -36.39 18.72 18.29
C ASN A 54 -35.60 18.28 19.52
N ALA A 55 -34.65 17.42 19.31
CA ALA A 55 -33.48 17.28 20.17
C ALA A 55 -32.25 17.38 19.27
N ALA A 56 -31.51 18.45 19.43
CA ALA A 56 -30.17 18.58 18.90
C ALA A 56 -29.34 17.45 19.51
N VAL A 57 -28.98 16.46 18.70
CA VAL A 57 -27.98 15.46 19.05
C VAL A 57 -26.71 15.92 18.38
N SER A 58 -25.75 16.34 19.19
CA SER A 58 -24.37 16.52 18.85
C SER A 58 -23.88 15.22 18.18
N ALA A 59 -23.49 15.32 16.92
CA ALA A 59 -22.75 14.26 16.25
C ALA A 59 -21.30 14.33 16.77
N ASP A 60 -21.03 13.58 17.82
CA ASP A 60 -19.66 13.15 18.15
C ASP A 60 -19.77 12.08 19.25
N ALA A 61 -19.55 10.86 18.89
CA ALA A 61 -19.06 9.72 19.66
C ALA A 61 -19.47 8.40 18.95
N ALA A 62 -18.89 8.15 17.79
CA ALA A 62 -18.59 6.76 17.48
C ALA A 62 -17.31 6.47 18.27
N GLU A 63 -17.40 5.76 19.36
CA GLU A 63 -16.26 5.19 20.07
C GLU A 63 -15.53 4.31 19.06
N GLU A 64 -14.41 4.82 18.50
CA GLU A 64 -13.41 3.98 17.87
C GLU A 64 -12.84 3.11 19.00
N SER A 65 -13.30 1.89 19.06
CA SER A 65 -12.71 0.86 19.89
C SER A 65 -11.25 0.75 19.48
N THR A 66 -10.34 1.04 20.42
CA THR A 66 -8.94 0.65 20.37
C THR A 66 -8.86 -0.87 20.50
N ALA A 67 -9.43 -1.59 19.55
CA ALA A 67 -9.09 -2.94 19.26
C ALA A 67 -8.08 -2.83 18.12
N ALA A 68 -6.79 -3.10 18.39
CA ALA A 68 -5.93 -3.63 17.36
C ALA A 68 -6.82 -4.56 16.53
N SER A 69 -6.95 -4.30 15.23
CA SER A 69 -7.78 -5.14 14.37
C SER A 69 -7.16 -6.52 14.42
N SER A 70 -7.55 -7.30 15.46
CA SER A 70 -7.17 -8.70 15.52
C SER A 70 -7.63 -9.28 14.21
N LEU A 71 -6.67 -9.66 13.36
CA LEU A 71 -6.93 -10.35 12.12
C LEU A 71 -7.97 -11.41 12.42
N ASN A 72 -9.21 -11.20 11.97
CA ASN A 72 -10.22 -12.23 12.05
C ASN A 72 -9.83 -13.23 10.96
N MET A 73 -8.77 -14.01 11.30
CA MET A 73 -8.18 -15.00 10.41
C MET A 73 -9.17 -16.14 10.26
N ALA A 74 -10.14 -15.89 9.38
CA ALA A 74 -10.82 -17.00 8.74
C ALA A 74 -9.73 -17.89 8.12
N THR A 75 -9.94 -19.18 8.11
CA THR A 75 -9.07 -20.19 7.50
C THR A 75 -8.78 -19.95 6.00
N THR A 76 -9.13 -18.81 5.46
CA THR A 76 -9.03 -18.37 4.07
C THR A 76 -8.00 -17.28 3.82
N GLY A 77 -7.29 -16.75 4.83
CA GLY A 77 -6.28 -15.72 4.63
C GLY A 77 -6.78 -14.31 4.21
N ALA A 78 -8.08 -14.11 4.04
CA ALA A 78 -8.64 -12.82 3.68
C ALA A 78 -8.70 -11.89 4.92
N LEU A 79 -8.37 -10.61 4.72
CA LEU A 79 -8.56 -9.58 5.74
C LEU A 79 -10.06 -9.24 5.88
N ASP A 80 -10.49 -8.91 7.11
CA ASP A 80 -11.76 -8.21 7.29
C ASP A 80 -11.55 -6.74 6.92
N THR A 81 -12.07 -6.35 5.77
CA THR A 81 -11.87 -5.01 5.21
C THR A 81 -12.93 -3.98 5.64
N THR A 82 -13.79 -4.33 6.60
CA THR A 82 -14.97 -3.52 6.97
C THR A 82 -14.58 -2.14 7.54
N ASP A 83 -13.54 -2.07 8.36
CA ASP A 83 -13.15 -0.86 9.08
C ASP A 83 -11.69 -0.44 8.80
N MET A 84 -11.19 -0.73 7.59
CA MET A 84 -9.81 -0.39 7.20
C MET A 84 -9.55 1.12 7.16
N PHE A 85 -10.59 1.91 6.85
CA PHE A 85 -10.53 3.37 6.78
C PHE A 85 -11.76 3.98 7.44
N THR A 86 -11.53 4.97 8.30
CA THR A 86 -12.62 5.80 8.84
C THR A 86 -13.04 6.86 7.82
N ALA A 87 -14.21 7.49 8.01
CA ALA A 87 -14.63 8.60 7.15
C ALA A 87 -13.62 9.74 7.17
N ARG A 88 -12.99 10.03 8.33
CA ARG A 88 -11.97 11.07 8.47
C ARG A 88 -10.66 10.73 7.75
N ASP A 89 -10.26 9.46 7.71
CA ASP A 89 -9.07 9.03 6.97
C ASP A 89 -9.21 9.35 5.46
N LEU A 90 -10.43 9.31 4.93
CA LEU A 90 -10.75 9.54 3.51
C LEU A 90 -10.99 11.02 3.17
N GLU A 91 -11.01 11.93 4.14
CA GLU A 91 -11.16 13.36 3.90
C GLU A 91 -9.88 13.94 3.33
N GLN A 92 -9.98 14.58 2.15
CA GLN A 92 -8.83 15.13 1.43
C GLN A 92 -8.56 16.60 1.75
N THR A 93 -9.38 17.22 2.60
CA THR A 93 -9.25 18.64 2.97
C THR A 93 -9.54 18.84 4.45
N ALA A 94 -8.74 19.67 5.08
CA ALA A 94 -8.94 20.03 6.49
C ALA A 94 -9.97 21.17 6.65
N ASP A 95 -10.72 21.16 7.75
CA ASP A 95 -11.47 22.33 8.18
C ASP A 95 -10.52 23.35 8.84
N LEU A 96 -10.30 24.47 8.17
CA LEU A 96 -9.36 25.51 8.61
C LEU A 96 -10.01 26.60 9.50
N SER A 97 -11.29 26.46 9.86
CA SER A 97 -12.03 27.49 10.59
C SER A 97 -11.43 27.83 11.97
N GLU A 98 -10.86 26.83 12.64
CA GLU A 98 -10.20 26.95 13.94
C GLU A 98 -8.69 26.64 13.87
N ALA A 99 -8.12 26.58 12.65
CA ALA A 99 -6.74 26.19 12.45
C ALA A 99 -5.73 27.19 13.02
N GLN A 100 -4.69 26.69 13.64
CA GLN A 100 -3.51 27.46 14.03
C GLN A 100 -2.49 27.45 12.89
N SER A 101 -1.90 28.60 12.57
CA SER A 101 -0.95 28.73 11.45
C SER A 101 0.46 29.02 11.93
N PHE A 102 1.42 28.32 11.38
CA PHE A 102 2.84 28.47 11.66
C PHE A 102 3.64 28.61 10.36
N THR A 103 4.64 29.47 10.39
CA THR A 103 5.63 29.54 9.31
C THR A 103 6.95 29.05 9.84
N VAL A 104 7.51 28.01 9.21
CA VAL A 104 8.79 27.44 9.64
C VAL A 104 9.95 28.42 9.44
N SER A 105 10.96 28.35 10.30
CA SER A 105 12.20 29.09 10.20
C SER A 105 13.40 28.20 10.58
N ASP A 106 14.59 28.56 10.12
CA ASP A 106 15.80 27.77 10.33
C ASP A 106 16.06 27.47 11.82
N GLY A 107 16.30 26.21 12.14
CA GLY A 107 16.57 25.73 13.49
C GLY A 107 15.36 25.72 14.43
N GLN A 108 14.14 25.93 13.93
CA GLN A 108 12.94 25.98 14.74
C GLN A 108 12.33 24.58 14.96
N THR A 109 11.89 24.32 16.19
CA THR A 109 10.94 23.24 16.48
C THR A 109 9.56 23.86 16.73
N ILE A 110 8.55 23.38 16.01
CA ILE A 110 7.15 23.69 16.25
C ILE A 110 6.60 22.54 17.10
N GLU A 111 6.22 22.84 18.34
CA GLU A 111 5.65 21.87 19.28
C GLU A 111 4.13 21.91 19.20
N ILE A 112 3.49 20.74 18.94
CA ILE A 112 2.04 20.55 18.94
C ILE A 112 1.72 19.61 20.10
N THR A 113 0.93 20.11 21.07
CA THR A 113 0.68 19.41 22.34
C THR A 113 -0.79 19.16 22.64
N SER A 114 -1.66 19.30 21.64
CA SER A 114 -3.10 19.07 21.79
C SER A 114 -3.75 18.76 20.45
N GLU A 115 -4.95 18.21 20.49
CA GLU A 115 -5.80 18.05 19.30
C GLU A 115 -5.99 19.36 18.54
N GLY A 116 -6.20 19.29 17.25
CA GLY A 116 -6.48 20.46 16.42
C GLY A 116 -5.92 20.36 15.00
N VAL A 117 -6.11 21.47 14.27
CA VAL A 117 -5.63 21.65 12.90
C VAL A 117 -4.52 22.69 12.88
N TYR A 118 -3.38 22.35 12.30
CA TYR A 118 -2.14 23.12 12.31
C TYR A 118 -1.63 23.31 10.89
N VAL A 119 -1.77 24.52 10.35
CA VAL A 119 -1.29 24.86 9.01
C VAL A 119 0.18 25.26 9.08
N ILE A 120 1.02 24.55 8.36
CA ILE A 120 2.46 24.75 8.29
C ILE A 120 2.83 25.29 6.92
N THR A 121 3.58 26.41 6.89
CA THR A 121 4.02 27.08 5.66
C THR A 121 5.50 27.44 5.71
N GLY A 122 6.09 27.73 4.55
CA GLY A 122 7.41 28.34 4.44
C GLY A 122 8.56 27.36 4.17
N THR A 123 9.78 27.89 4.20
CA THR A 123 11.00 27.15 3.89
C THR A 123 12.01 27.30 5.02
N ALA A 124 12.59 26.19 5.47
CA ALA A 124 13.53 26.20 6.58
C ALA A 124 14.58 25.06 6.47
N LYS A 125 15.70 25.26 7.15
CA LYS A 125 16.69 24.22 7.40
C LYS A 125 16.73 23.86 8.87
N ASN A 126 16.91 22.58 9.15
CA ASN A 126 16.98 22.04 10.51
C ASN A 126 15.77 22.51 11.37
N ALA A 127 14.59 22.38 10.77
CA ALA A 127 13.31 22.65 11.43
C ALA A 127 12.52 21.35 11.56
N SER A 128 11.75 21.22 12.63
CA SER A 128 10.90 20.04 12.85
C SER A 128 9.55 20.45 13.38
N VAL A 129 8.51 19.71 12.98
CA VAL A 129 7.19 19.73 13.60
C VAL A 129 7.13 18.50 14.51
N VAL A 130 6.99 18.73 15.82
CA VAL A 130 6.96 17.68 16.84
C VAL A 130 5.56 17.64 17.43
N VAL A 131 4.92 16.49 17.37
CA VAL A 131 3.63 16.22 18.00
C VAL A 131 3.88 15.43 19.28
N ASP A 132 3.46 15.97 20.41
CA ASP A 132 3.52 15.33 21.75
C ASP A 132 2.20 15.67 22.45
N ALA A 133 1.12 15.08 21.93
CA ALA A 133 -0.26 15.33 22.35
C ALA A 133 -0.76 14.20 23.26
N GLY A 134 -2.01 14.29 23.71
CA GLY A 134 -2.61 13.20 24.52
C GLY A 134 -2.88 11.96 23.68
N ASP A 135 -2.87 10.80 24.33
CA ASP A 135 -3.07 9.49 23.69
C ASP A 135 -4.47 9.30 23.03
N GLU A 136 -5.41 10.23 23.29
CA GLU A 136 -6.73 10.28 22.67
C GLU A 136 -6.88 11.46 21.68
N ASP A 137 -5.80 12.27 21.49
CA ASP A 137 -5.84 13.48 20.67
C ASP A 137 -5.59 13.16 19.19
N LYS A 138 -6.47 13.65 18.32
CA LYS A 138 -6.30 13.60 16.86
C LYS A 138 -5.73 14.93 16.34
N VAL A 139 -4.55 14.89 15.76
CA VAL A 139 -3.84 16.07 15.27
C VAL A 139 -3.85 16.07 13.74
N GLN A 140 -4.15 17.21 13.12
CA GLN A 140 -4.05 17.38 11.67
C GLN A 140 -3.01 18.45 11.32
N ILE A 141 -1.93 18.03 10.68
CA ILE A 141 -0.88 18.86 10.12
C ILE A 141 -1.21 19.13 8.66
N VAL A 142 -1.48 20.39 8.31
CA VAL A 142 -1.78 20.80 6.94
C VAL A 142 -0.52 21.43 6.34
N LEU A 143 0.04 20.79 5.32
CA LEU A 143 1.20 21.28 4.60
C LEU A 143 0.74 22.19 3.45
N ASP A 144 1.11 23.46 3.52
CA ASP A 144 0.71 24.49 2.56
C ASP A 144 1.94 25.24 2.02
N GLY A 145 2.61 24.63 1.05
CA GLY A 145 3.83 25.13 0.45
C GLY A 145 5.04 25.06 1.40
N VAL A 146 5.20 23.92 2.08
CA VAL A 146 6.30 23.70 3.03
C VAL A 146 7.52 23.11 2.33
N SER A 147 8.72 23.62 2.70
CA SER A 147 9.99 23.00 2.32
C SER A 147 10.92 22.95 3.54
N ILE A 148 11.20 21.75 4.05
CA ILE A 148 12.10 21.53 5.18
C ILE A 148 13.25 20.61 4.72
N SER A 149 14.48 21.01 5.03
CA SER A 149 15.67 20.20 4.81
C SER A 149 16.49 20.08 6.08
N ASN A 150 16.56 18.89 6.64
CA ASN A 150 17.26 18.63 7.90
C ASN A 150 18.56 17.84 7.67
N ASP A 151 19.49 17.97 8.62
CA ASP A 151 20.76 17.24 8.59
C ASP A 151 20.64 15.88 9.28
N SER A 152 19.79 15.75 10.33
CA SER A 152 19.80 14.52 11.15
C SER A 152 18.54 14.24 11.99
N THR A 153 17.50 15.04 11.83
CA THR A 153 16.27 14.86 12.61
C THR A 153 15.06 14.76 11.67
N PRO A 154 14.00 14.03 12.03
CA PRO A 154 12.77 14.02 11.26
C PRO A 154 12.24 15.45 11.00
N CYS A 155 11.65 15.65 9.83
CA CYS A 155 10.92 16.90 9.54
C CYS A 155 9.59 16.94 10.27
N ILE A 156 8.93 15.77 10.42
CA ILE A 156 7.74 15.57 11.25
C ILE A 156 8.04 14.41 12.20
N TYR A 157 7.86 14.63 13.49
CA TYR A 157 8.07 13.63 14.52
C TYR A 157 6.87 13.55 15.46
N VAL A 158 6.14 12.46 15.41
CA VAL A 158 5.04 12.15 16.33
C VAL A 158 5.60 11.31 17.49
N LYS A 159 5.57 11.90 18.69
CA LYS A 159 5.98 11.26 19.94
C LYS A 159 4.81 10.57 20.63
N SER A 160 3.64 11.22 20.59
CA SER A 160 2.38 10.73 21.14
C SER A 160 1.20 11.45 20.49
N ALA A 161 0.17 10.69 20.10
CA ALA A 161 -1.18 11.11 19.71
C ALA A 161 -2.05 9.86 19.60
N ASP A 162 -3.37 9.98 19.46
CA ASP A 162 -4.19 8.85 18.97
C ASP A 162 -3.92 8.62 17.46
N LYS A 163 -3.94 9.72 16.69
CA LYS A 163 -3.72 9.66 15.24
C LYS A 163 -3.25 11.01 14.69
N VAL A 164 -2.32 10.99 13.75
CA VAL A 164 -1.86 12.20 13.06
C VAL A 164 -2.19 12.14 11.58
N PHE A 165 -2.87 13.16 11.07
CA PHE A 165 -3.10 13.37 9.66
C PHE A 165 -2.07 14.35 9.11
N VAL A 166 -1.37 13.99 8.05
CA VAL A 166 -0.51 14.88 7.27
C VAL A 166 -1.21 15.14 5.94
N THR A 167 -1.87 16.30 5.85
CA THR A 167 -2.74 16.66 4.73
C THR A 167 -2.06 17.71 3.86
N THR A 168 -1.87 17.45 2.58
CA THR A 168 -1.37 18.45 1.63
C THR A 168 -2.53 19.29 1.07
N THR A 169 -2.36 20.60 0.98
CA THR A 169 -3.21 21.46 0.12
C THR A 169 -2.87 21.20 -1.35
N ASP A 170 -3.42 21.96 -2.29
CA ASP A 170 -3.07 21.88 -3.72
C ASP A 170 -1.68 22.46 -4.06
N THR A 171 -0.75 22.40 -3.11
CA THR A 171 0.61 22.93 -3.22
C THR A 171 1.67 21.83 -3.33
N GLU A 172 2.88 22.25 -3.72
CA GLU A 172 4.08 21.41 -3.67
C GLU A 172 4.71 21.54 -2.28
N ASN A 173 4.98 20.38 -1.64
CA ASN A 173 5.62 20.29 -0.34
C ASN A 173 6.86 19.38 -0.44
N SER A 174 7.92 19.72 0.27
CA SER A 174 9.17 18.97 0.24
C SER A 174 9.75 18.81 1.64
N LEU A 175 9.99 17.58 2.04
CA LEU A 175 10.62 17.22 3.30
C LEU A 175 11.86 16.38 3.03
N SER A 176 13.00 16.71 3.60
CA SER A 176 14.24 15.97 3.36
C SER A 176 15.14 15.87 4.58
N VAL A 177 15.83 14.74 4.70
CA VAL A 177 16.95 14.54 5.62
C VAL A 177 18.13 14.04 4.81
N THR A 178 19.26 14.76 4.90
CA THR A 178 20.41 14.55 4.02
C THR A 178 21.65 13.99 4.73
N GLY A 179 21.64 13.92 6.05
CA GLY A 179 22.72 13.35 6.85
C GLY A 179 22.27 12.11 7.62
N THR A 180 23.03 11.71 8.62
CA THR A 180 22.69 10.52 9.43
C THR A 180 21.70 10.88 10.52
N PHE A 181 20.63 10.15 10.64
CA PHE A 181 19.63 10.34 11.69
C PHE A 181 20.21 10.19 13.09
N THR A 182 19.71 11.00 14.01
CA THR A 182 20.11 10.98 15.41
C THR A 182 18.93 10.52 16.26
N ALA A 183 19.11 9.44 17.01
CA ALA A 183 18.08 8.90 17.89
C ALA A 183 17.64 9.91 18.98
N ASP A 184 16.36 9.85 19.36
CA ASP A 184 15.80 10.57 20.52
C ASP A 184 15.74 9.61 21.72
N GLY A 185 16.75 9.66 22.59
CA GLY A 185 16.91 8.70 23.67
C GLY A 185 17.10 7.28 23.13
N ASP A 186 16.19 6.37 23.51
CA ASP A 186 16.20 4.99 23.03
C ASP A 186 15.39 4.78 21.75
N THR A 187 14.75 5.83 21.21
CA THR A 187 13.96 5.78 19.98
C THR A 187 14.87 6.02 18.78
N SER A 188 14.99 5.05 17.88
CA SER A 188 15.58 5.25 16.55
C SER A 188 14.60 6.05 15.72
N THR A 189 14.95 7.29 15.40
CA THR A 189 14.13 8.18 14.55
C THR A 189 14.73 8.21 13.16
N ASP A 190 14.49 7.19 12.37
CA ASP A 190 15.16 6.84 11.12
C ASP A 190 14.40 7.27 9.85
N ALA A 191 13.36 8.08 9.98
CA ALA A 191 12.55 8.52 8.86
C ALA A 191 12.40 10.05 8.79
N VAL A 192 12.12 10.56 7.59
CA VAL A 192 11.79 11.98 7.37
C VAL A 192 10.48 12.37 8.06
N ILE A 193 9.50 11.46 8.02
CA ILE A 193 8.28 11.50 8.83
C ILE A 193 8.32 10.27 9.72
N PHE A 194 8.46 10.47 11.02
CA PHE A 194 8.52 9.39 12.00
C PHE A 194 7.36 9.51 12.98
N SER A 195 6.58 8.45 13.13
CA SER A 195 5.47 8.37 14.07
C SER A 195 5.60 7.17 15.00
N LYS A 196 5.25 7.36 16.28
CA LYS A 196 5.08 6.26 17.23
C LYS A 196 3.65 5.70 17.23
N ASP A 197 2.73 6.45 16.64
CA ASP A 197 1.31 6.16 16.63
C ASP A 197 0.77 6.23 15.19
N ASP A 198 -0.51 6.02 15.02
CA ASP A 198 -1.20 6.04 13.72
C ASP A 198 -0.89 7.29 12.89
N ILE A 199 -0.58 7.09 11.61
CA ILE A 199 -0.38 8.20 10.67
C ILE A 199 -1.19 8.01 9.40
N VAL A 200 -1.80 9.11 8.91
CA VAL A 200 -2.53 9.15 7.65
C VAL A 200 -1.93 10.23 6.76
N LEU A 201 -1.49 9.84 5.56
CA LEU A 201 -1.06 10.77 4.52
C LEU A 201 -2.21 10.97 3.52
N ASN A 202 -2.64 12.21 3.33
CA ASN A 202 -3.73 12.52 2.41
C ASN A 202 -3.63 13.95 1.84
N GLY A 203 -4.65 14.39 1.14
CA GLY A 203 -4.73 15.73 0.58
C GLY A 203 -4.79 15.75 -0.95
N THR A 204 -4.64 16.94 -1.53
CA THR A 204 -4.80 17.17 -2.98
C THR A 204 -3.53 17.61 -3.68
N GLY A 205 -2.47 17.90 -2.91
CA GLY A 205 -1.20 18.40 -3.42
C GLY A 205 -0.13 17.32 -3.58
N THR A 206 1.11 17.80 -3.66
CA THR A 206 2.29 16.95 -3.79
C THR A 206 3.12 17.00 -2.52
N LEU A 207 3.55 15.83 -2.04
CA LEU A 207 4.54 15.65 -0.99
C LEU A 207 5.75 14.92 -1.57
N THR A 208 6.90 15.60 -1.58
CA THR A 208 8.18 15.00 -1.99
C THR A 208 9.04 14.75 -0.76
N ILE A 209 9.47 13.50 -0.57
CA ILE A 209 10.30 13.03 0.53
C ILE A 209 11.63 12.55 -0.02
N GLN A 210 12.73 13.03 0.60
CA GLN A 210 14.08 12.53 0.32
C GLN A 210 14.76 12.14 1.62
N SER A 211 15.25 10.91 1.71
CA SER A 211 15.85 10.35 2.92
C SER A 211 17.17 9.64 2.66
N THR A 212 18.06 9.71 3.64
CA THR A 212 19.28 8.88 3.73
C THR A 212 19.02 7.57 4.49
N ASP A 213 17.80 7.37 4.96
CA ASP A 213 17.30 6.18 5.64
C ASP A 213 15.85 5.98 5.19
N ASN A 214 14.89 5.67 6.08
CA ASN A 214 13.49 5.49 5.72
C ASN A 214 12.80 6.79 5.27
N GLY A 215 11.79 6.65 4.43
CA GLY A 215 10.97 7.78 4.00
C GLY A 215 9.95 8.18 5.06
N VAL A 216 9.05 7.28 5.37
CA VAL A 216 7.99 7.41 6.39
C VAL A 216 7.97 6.14 7.24
N THR A 217 8.07 6.29 8.55
CA THR A 217 7.94 5.20 9.52
C THR A 217 6.78 5.46 10.48
N SER A 218 5.90 4.49 10.63
CA SER A 218 4.92 4.39 11.73
C SER A 218 5.24 3.18 12.60
N LYS A 219 5.24 3.36 13.92
CA LYS A 219 5.35 2.22 14.85
C LYS A 219 3.99 1.60 15.18
N ASP A 220 2.95 2.00 14.43
CA ASP A 220 1.59 1.49 14.46
C ASP A 220 1.06 1.40 13.01
N ASP A 221 -0.10 1.94 12.68
CA ASP A 221 -0.69 1.95 11.33
C ASP A 221 -0.19 3.12 10.46
N LEU A 222 0.09 2.86 9.19
CA LEU A 222 0.34 3.85 8.15
C LEU A 222 -0.76 3.79 7.10
N LYS A 223 -1.49 4.90 6.87
CA LYS A 223 -2.53 4.96 5.84
C LYS A 223 -2.22 6.02 4.79
N ILE A 224 -2.51 5.72 3.52
CA ILE A 224 -2.44 6.68 2.41
C ILE A 224 -3.80 6.68 1.72
N THR A 225 -4.45 7.85 1.67
CA THR A 225 -5.80 7.95 1.16
C THR A 225 -5.97 9.00 0.07
N GLY A 226 -4.88 9.67 -0.36
CA GLY A 226 -4.91 10.63 -1.46
C GLY A 226 -3.61 11.40 -1.64
N GLY A 227 -3.63 12.37 -2.55
CA GLY A 227 -2.49 13.20 -2.92
C GLY A 227 -1.49 12.54 -3.88
N THR A 228 -0.42 13.26 -4.16
CA THR A 228 0.74 12.72 -4.90
C THR A 228 1.93 12.66 -3.94
N ILE A 229 2.48 11.48 -3.73
CA ILE A 229 3.59 11.25 -2.81
C ILE A 229 4.77 10.71 -3.61
N ASN A 230 5.90 11.43 -3.57
CA ASN A 230 7.13 11.02 -4.23
C ASN A 230 8.20 10.77 -3.16
N ILE A 231 8.73 9.54 -3.09
CA ILE A 231 9.74 9.16 -2.10
C ILE A 231 10.99 8.69 -2.83
N THR A 232 12.13 9.25 -2.40
CA THR A 232 13.46 8.71 -2.75
C THR A 232 14.23 8.52 -1.47
N CYS A 233 14.65 7.27 -1.16
CA CYS A 233 15.31 6.96 0.10
C CYS A 233 16.36 5.84 -0.06
N SER A 234 17.13 5.61 1.02
CA SER A 234 18.20 4.60 1.00
C SER A 234 17.84 3.36 1.83
N ALA A 235 16.71 3.39 2.53
CA ALA A 235 16.14 2.26 3.25
C ALA A 235 14.65 2.12 2.86
N ASP A 236 13.77 1.70 3.76
CA ASP A 236 12.38 1.44 3.41
C ASP A 236 11.62 2.75 3.14
N ALA A 237 10.83 2.78 2.05
CA ALA A 237 10.17 4.02 1.71
C ALA A 237 8.97 4.29 2.60
N LEU A 238 8.15 3.27 2.86
CA LEU A 238 7.03 3.27 3.77
C LEU A 238 7.17 2.07 4.71
N GLU A 239 7.41 2.32 5.99
CA GLU A 239 7.55 1.30 7.03
C GLU A 239 6.41 1.44 8.03
N ALA A 240 5.80 0.32 8.43
CA ALA A 240 4.83 0.27 9.51
C ALA A 240 4.95 -1.03 10.31
N ASN A 241 4.73 -0.96 11.64
CA ASN A 241 4.72 -2.17 12.43
C ASN A 241 3.42 -2.97 12.24
N ASP A 242 2.26 -2.32 12.27
CA ASP A 242 0.99 -3.04 12.27
C ASP A 242 0.40 -3.17 10.87
N SER A 243 0.31 -2.06 10.12
CA SER A 243 -0.15 -2.17 8.74
C SER A 243 0.19 -0.97 7.86
N ILE A 244 0.27 -1.24 6.54
CA ILE A 244 0.24 -0.21 5.48
C ILE A 244 -1.06 -0.37 4.71
N ARG A 245 -1.89 0.70 4.65
CA ARG A 245 -3.18 0.68 3.97
C ARG A 245 -3.28 1.81 2.95
N ILE A 246 -3.61 1.46 1.70
CA ILE A 246 -3.71 2.42 0.59
C ILE A 246 -5.10 2.34 -0.04
N SER A 247 -5.85 3.46 -0.03
CA SER A 247 -7.16 3.53 -0.68
C SER A 247 -7.19 4.39 -1.93
N ASP A 248 -6.30 5.37 -2.04
CA ASP A 248 -6.20 6.28 -3.20
C ASP A 248 -4.86 7.03 -3.17
N GLY A 249 -4.59 7.83 -4.19
CA GLY A 249 -3.38 8.63 -4.36
C GLY A 249 -2.48 8.13 -5.48
N THR A 250 -1.46 8.93 -5.79
CA THR A 250 -0.39 8.54 -6.71
C THR A 250 0.92 8.50 -5.92
N ILE A 251 1.47 7.31 -5.77
CA ILE A 251 2.64 7.06 -4.94
C ILE A 251 3.78 6.61 -5.87
N ASN A 252 4.87 7.37 -5.88
CA ASN A 252 6.05 7.08 -6.68
C ASN A 252 7.24 6.87 -5.74
N ILE A 253 7.86 5.71 -5.80
CA ILE A 253 8.95 5.30 -4.91
C ILE A 253 10.17 4.88 -5.72
N ASP A 254 11.36 5.40 -5.28
CA ASP A 254 12.69 4.96 -5.72
C ASP A 254 13.52 4.72 -4.46
N THR A 255 13.80 3.47 -4.14
CA THR A 255 14.45 3.07 -2.89
C THR A 255 15.49 1.97 -3.06
N GLN A 256 16.40 1.83 -2.06
CA GLN A 256 17.43 0.79 -2.05
C GLN A 256 17.06 -0.41 -1.18
N LYS A 257 15.91 -0.35 -0.50
CA LYS A 257 15.31 -1.43 0.25
C LYS A 257 13.85 -1.56 -0.12
N ASP A 258 12.98 -2.02 0.79
CA ASP A 258 11.58 -2.25 0.49
C ASP A 258 10.82 -0.95 0.21
N ALA A 259 9.94 -0.98 -0.78
CA ALA A 259 9.12 0.19 -1.00
C ALA A 259 7.97 0.28 0.01
N LEU A 260 7.31 -0.82 0.31
CA LEU A 260 6.34 -0.96 1.40
C LEU A 260 6.81 -2.10 2.30
N HIS A 261 7.03 -1.81 3.59
CA HIS A 261 7.50 -2.78 4.58
C HIS A 261 6.57 -2.78 5.80
N ALA A 262 5.77 -3.83 5.96
CA ALA A 262 4.88 -4.01 7.11
C ALA A 262 5.31 -5.23 7.93
N GLU A 263 6.05 -5.00 9.04
CA GLU A 263 6.58 -6.06 9.88
C GLU A 263 6.48 -5.72 11.36
N ASN A 264 6.04 -6.70 12.16
CA ASN A 264 6.00 -6.58 13.59
C ASN A 264 6.76 -7.74 14.25
N ASP A 265 7.91 -7.45 14.84
CA ASP A 265 8.76 -8.42 15.51
C ASP A 265 8.17 -9.01 16.79
N GLU A 266 7.16 -8.34 17.40
CA GLU A 266 6.57 -8.71 18.68
C GLU A 266 5.24 -9.44 18.52
N ASP A 267 4.47 -9.14 17.46
CA ASP A 267 3.14 -9.73 17.18
C ASP A 267 3.04 -10.20 15.72
N ASP A 268 3.18 -11.50 15.51
CA ASP A 268 3.04 -12.16 14.20
C ASP A 268 1.58 -12.29 13.69
N THR A 269 0.65 -11.56 14.31
CA THR A 269 -0.75 -11.46 13.86
C THR A 269 -1.07 -10.15 13.15
N VAL A 270 -0.16 -9.19 13.15
CA VAL A 270 -0.20 -7.92 12.42
C VAL A 270 0.93 -7.88 11.36
N GLY A 271 1.34 -6.73 10.87
CA GLY A 271 2.30 -6.63 9.78
C GLY A 271 1.66 -7.04 8.45
N PHE A 272 0.60 -6.32 8.03
CA PHE A 272 -0.09 -6.58 6.77
C PHE A 272 -0.11 -5.35 5.84
N VAL A 273 -0.28 -5.60 4.54
CA VAL A 273 -0.50 -4.56 3.52
C VAL A 273 -1.86 -4.74 2.88
N TYR A 274 -2.66 -3.67 2.85
CA TYR A 274 -3.96 -3.64 2.19
C TYR A 274 -4.04 -2.51 1.16
N ILE A 275 -4.34 -2.85 -0.10
CA ILE A 275 -4.46 -1.88 -1.20
C ILE A 275 -5.83 -2.07 -1.85
N CYS A 276 -6.67 -1.01 -1.85
CA CYS A 276 -7.98 -1.04 -2.49
C CYS A 276 -8.20 0.08 -3.51
N GLY A 277 -7.13 0.76 -3.91
CA GLY A 277 -7.17 1.81 -4.93
C GLY A 277 -5.85 2.56 -5.07
N GLY A 278 -5.85 3.61 -5.88
CA GLY A 278 -4.68 4.44 -6.14
C GLY A 278 -3.75 3.90 -7.22
N THR A 279 -2.65 4.61 -7.43
CA THR A 279 -1.57 4.24 -8.34
C THR A 279 -0.26 4.15 -7.57
N LEU A 280 0.39 3.00 -7.62
CA LEU A 280 1.68 2.73 -6.98
C LEU A 280 2.73 2.41 -8.04
N ASN A 281 3.74 3.27 -8.16
CA ASN A 281 4.88 3.08 -9.04
C ASN A 281 6.14 2.89 -8.18
N VAL A 282 6.76 1.74 -8.29
CA VAL A 282 7.90 1.33 -7.47
C VAL A 282 9.11 1.01 -8.34
N GLN A 283 10.25 1.55 -7.92
CA GLN A 283 11.59 1.08 -8.25
C GLN A 283 12.28 0.78 -6.92
N SER A 284 12.53 -0.49 -6.63
CA SER A 284 13.17 -0.96 -5.39
C SER A 284 14.38 -1.84 -5.72
N ASP A 285 15.43 -1.79 -4.88
CA ASP A 285 16.55 -2.71 -4.97
C ASP A 285 16.32 -4.00 -4.14
N ASP A 286 15.27 -4.03 -3.29
CA ASP A 286 14.78 -5.17 -2.51
C ASP A 286 13.31 -5.43 -2.86
N ASP A 287 12.39 -5.62 -1.90
CA ASP A 287 11.00 -5.95 -2.19
C ASP A 287 10.17 -4.71 -2.59
N ALA A 288 9.27 -4.88 -3.56
CA ALA A 288 8.32 -3.82 -3.83
C ALA A 288 7.25 -3.73 -2.73
N VAL A 289 6.78 -4.87 -2.22
CA VAL A 289 5.85 -4.94 -1.10
C VAL A 289 6.19 -6.13 -0.23
N HIS A 290 6.58 -5.86 1.01
CA HIS A 290 6.85 -6.85 2.05
C HIS A 290 5.81 -6.79 3.17
N ALA A 291 5.32 -7.93 3.61
CA ALA A 291 4.45 -8.03 4.79
C ALA A 291 4.71 -9.33 5.57
N THR A 292 4.69 -9.26 6.91
CA THR A 292 4.80 -10.48 7.73
C THR A 292 3.62 -11.42 7.49
N THR A 293 2.41 -10.88 7.43
CA THR A 293 1.21 -11.72 7.43
C THR A 293 0.52 -11.77 6.08
N ILE A 294 -0.12 -10.70 5.66
CA ILE A 294 -0.98 -10.68 4.47
C ILE A 294 -0.68 -9.49 3.58
N ILE A 295 -0.58 -9.72 2.29
CA ILE A 295 -0.78 -8.70 1.26
C ILE A 295 -2.13 -8.97 0.62
N GLN A 296 -3.08 -8.01 0.73
CA GLN A 296 -4.36 -8.10 0.03
C GLN A 296 -4.54 -6.90 -0.89
N ILE A 297 -4.83 -7.18 -2.17
CA ILE A 297 -5.04 -6.17 -3.20
C ILE A 297 -6.44 -6.35 -3.77
N ASP A 298 -7.33 -5.39 -3.48
CA ASP A 298 -8.72 -5.40 -3.95
C ASP A 298 -8.92 -4.56 -5.20
N ASP A 299 -8.13 -3.50 -5.40
CA ASP A 299 -8.13 -2.63 -6.58
C ASP A 299 -6.84 -1.79 -6.63
N GLY A 300 -6.61 -1.04 -7.72
CA GLY A 300 -5.49 -0.14 -7.92
C GLY A 300 -4.69 -0.45 -9.19
N GLU A 301 -3.77 0.47 -9.53
CA GLU A 301 -2.79 0.29 -10.61
C GLU A 301 -1.40 0.22 -9.99
N LEU A 302 -0.77 -0.96 -9.99
CA LEU A 302 0.53 -1.21 -9.39
C LEU A 302 1.56 -1.54 -10.48
N ASN A 303 2.62 -0.75 -10.54
CA ASN A 303 3.76 -0.95 -11.43
C ASN A 303 5.00 -1.14 -10.56
N LEU A 304 5.43 -2.38 -10.42
CA LEU A 304 6.46 -2.79 -9.46
C LEU A 304 7.69 -3.30 -10.21
N ALA A 305 8.84 -2.66 -9.99
CA ALA A 305 10.14 -3.13 -10.46
C ALA A 305 11.05 -3.30 -9.24
N ALA A 306 11.46 -4.54 -8.93
CA ALA A 306 12.08 -4.87 -7.66
C ALA A 306 12.99 -6.11 -7.73
N HIS A 307 13.61 -6.48 -6.61
CA HIS A 307 14.24 -7.77 -6.42
C HIS A 307 13.16 -8.84 -6.32
N GLU A 308 12.24 -8.71 -5.34
CA GLU A 308 10.98 -9.46 -5.27
C GLU A 308 9.78 -8.51 -5.44
N GLY A 309 8.73 -9.01 -6.10
CA GLY A 309 7.56 -8.17 -6.35
C GLY A 309 6.66 -8.03 -5.13
N LEU A 310 6.11 -9.13 -4.67
CA LEU A 310 5.24 -9.22 -3.49
C LEU A 310 5.74 -10.36 -2.60
N GLU A 311 6.09 -10.05 -1.35
CA GLU A 311 6.51 -11.05 -0.38
C GLU A 311 5.64 -10.99 0.89
N ALA A 312 4.97 -12.09 1.24
CA ALA A 312 4.21 -12.23 2.48
C ALA A 312 3.92 -13.70 2.81
N THR A 313 3.31 -13.97 3.96
CA THR A 313 2.82 -15.32 4.24
C THR A 313 1.59 -15.66 3.39
N TRP A 314 0.62 -14.75 3.25
CA TRP A 314 -0.52 -14.91 2.35
C TRP A 314 -0.63 -13.71 1.42
N ILE A 315 -0.68 -13.97 0.14
CA ILE A 315 -0.82 -12.92 -0.88
C ILE A 315 -2.13 -13.17 -1.62
N GLN A 316 -3.06 -12.20 -1.53
CA GLN A 316 -4.37 -12.30 -2.16
C GLN A 316 -4.60 -11.13 -3.13
N VAL A 317 -4.97 -11.46 -4.36
CA VAL A 317 -5.37 -10.48 -5.39
C VAL A 317 -6.83 -10.70 -5.76
N ASN A 318 -7.67 -9.74 -5.40
CA ASN A 318 -9.10 -9.75 -5.70
C ASN A 318 -9.47 -8.84 -6.88
N GLY A 319 -8.61 -7.87 -7.21
CA GLY A 319 -8.87 -6.89 -8.27
C GLY A 319 -7.62 -6.12 -8.67
N GLY A 320 -7.82 -5.02 -9.41
CA GLY A 320 -6.77 -4.13 -9.86
C GLY A 320 -5.99 -4.61 -11.09
N THR A 321 -4.98 -3.81 -11.44
CA THR A 321 -4.02 -4.10 -12.52
C THR A 321 -2.62 -4.03 -11.94
N ILE A 322 -1.92 -5.15 -11.90
CA ILE A 322 -0.62 -5.29 -11.26
C ILE A 322 0.38 -5.74 -12.32
N SER A 323 1.46 -4.98 -12.48
CA SER A 323 2.59 -5.32 -13.34
C SER A 323 3.85 -5.43 -12.50
N ILE A 324 4.46 -6.61 -12.49
CA ILE A 324 5.67 -6.92 -11.74
C ILE A 324 6.80 -7.21 -12.71
N GLU A 325 7.93 -6.52 -12.54
CA GLU A 325 9.21 -6.85 -13.16
C GLU A 325 10.18 -7.18 -12.02
N ALA A 326 10.48 -8.46 -11.80
CA ALA A 326 11.31 -8.91 -10.69
C ALA A 326 12.60 -9.61 -11.15
N SER A 327 13.63 -9.58 -10.30
CA SER A 327 14.93 -10.19 -10.59
C SER A 327 15.20 -11.46 -9.79
N ASP A 328 14.41 -11.74 -8.75
CA ASP A 328 14.39 -13.00 -7.99
C ASP A 328 12.99 -13.63 -8.09
N ASP A 329 12.03 -13.33 -7.21
CA ASP A 329 10.69 -13.84 -7.31
C ASP A 329 9.66 -12.76 -7.65
N GLY A 330 8.72 -13.08 -8.55
CA GLY A 330 7.63 -12.15 -8.87
C GLY A 330 6.65 -12.03 -7.72
N VAL A 331 6.27 -13.17 -7.16
CA VAL A 331 5.43 -13.31 -5.97
C VAL A 331 6.01 -14.42 -5.11
N ASN A 332 6.35 -14.11 -3.86
CA ASN A 332 6.91 -15.03 -2.88
C ASN A 332 5.96 -15.20 -1.69
N ALA A 333 5.20 -16.29 -1.64
CA ALA A 333 4.36 -16.63 -0.50
C ALA A 333 5.15 -17.53 0.47
N ALA A 334 5.84 -16.92 1.43
CA ALA A 334 6.80 -17.55 2.32
C ALA A 334 6.32 -17.65 3.78
N TYR A 335 6.95 -18.51 4.59
CA TYR A 335 6.66 -18.62 6.03
C TYR A 335 7.24 -17.43 6.81
N LYS A 336 6.61 -16.25 6.75
CA LYS A 336 6.95 -15.09 7.59
C LYS A 336 6.20 -15.12 8.92
N SER A 337 4.92 -15.48 8.92
CA SER A 337 4.12 -15.71 10.14
C SER A 337 3.92 -17.21 10.41
N ALA A 338 4.04 -17.61 11.67
CA ALA A 338 3.74 -18.97 12.10
C ALA A 338 2.23 -19.26 12.22
N LYS A 339 1.38 -18.25 12.11
CA LYS A 339 -0.08 -18.35 12.28
C LYS A 339 -0.81 -18.70 11.00
N ILE A 340 -0.22 -18.43 9.84
CA ILE A 340 -0.84 -18.55 8.53
C ILE A 340 -0.08 -19.60 7.72
N THR A 341 -0.77 -20.37 6.92
CA THR A 341 -0.13 -21.26 5.94
C THR A 341 0.11 -20.44 4.66
N PRO A 342 1.32 -20.42 4.11
CA PRO A 342 1.61 -19.64 2.91
C PRO A 342 0.66 -19.96 1.75
N ALA A 343 0.27 -18.92 1.03
CA ALA A 343 -0.49 -19.09 -0.20
C ALA A 343 -0.40 -17.85 -1.10
N PHE A 344 -0.38 -18.09 -2.39
CA PHE A 344 -0.78 -17.09 -3.38
C PHE A 344 -2.19 -17.41 -3.87
N GLU A 345 -3.09 -16.43 -3.75
CA GLU A 345 -4.48 -16.54 -4.19
C GLU A 345 -4.82 -15.40 -5.16
N ILE A 346 -5.38 -15.73 -6.31
CA ILE A 346 -5.97 -14.76 -7.23
C ILE A 346 -7.45 -15.11 -7.46
N THR A 347 -8.34 -14.16 -7.12
CA THR A 347 -9.79 -14.28 -7.30
C THR A 347 -10.31 -13.33 -8.37
N GLY A 348 -9.53 -12.30 -8.75
CA GLY A 348 -9.89 -11.29 -9.75
C GLY A 348 -8.67 -10.48 -10.21
N GLY A 349 -8.94 -9.42 -11.00
CA GLY A 349 -7.90 -8.52 -11.49
C GLY A 349 -7.05 -9.06 -12.64
N TYR A 350 -6.01 -8.30 -12.97
CA TYR A 350 -5.01 -8.66 -13.97
C TYR A 350 -3.61 -8.54 -13.35
N VAL A 351 -2.92 -9.67 -13.25
CA VAL A 351 -1.55 -9.73 -12.73
C VAL A 351 -0.62 -10.15 -13.85
N LYS A 352 0.32 -9.28 -14.18
CA LYS A 352 1.39 -9.55 -15.12
C LYS A 352 2.71 -9.66 -14.39
N VAL A 353 3.44 -10.74 -14.62
CA VAL A 353 4.76 -10.98 -14.06
C VAL A 353 5.77 -11.19 -15.17
N VAL A 354 6.82 -10.40 -15.16
CA VAL A 354 7.96 -10.52 -16.09
C VAL A 354 9.22 -10.76 -15.29
N MET A 355 9.79 -11.95 -15.42
CA MET A 355 11.00 -12.31 -14.71
C MET A 355 12.26 -11.97 -15.50
N GLY A 356 13.31 -11.64 -14.78
CA GLY A 356 14.66 -11.52 -15.30
C GLY A 356 15.21 -12.87 -15.83
N SER A 357 16.49 -12.92 -16.08
CA SER A 357 17.16 -14.17 -16.46
C SER A 357 17.89 -14.73 -15.24
N GLY A 358 17.62 -15.95 -14.86
CA GLY A 358 18.26 -16.63 -13.71
C GLY A 358 17.46 -17.84 -13.25
N ASP A 359 17.77 -18.28 -12.04
CA ASP A 359 17.01 -19.26 -11.30
C ASP A 359 15.98 -18.46 -10.46
N THR A 360 14.88 -18.09 -11.09
CA THR A 360 13.90 -17.13 -10.58
C THR A 360 12.51 -17.60 -10.92
N ASP A 361 11.61 -17.56 -9.94
CA ASP A 361 10.25 -18.02 -10.10
C ASP A 361 9.27 -16.85 -10.25
N ALA A 362 8.35 -16.95 -11.20
CA ALA A 362 7.35 -15.89 -11.31
C ALA A 362 6.37 -15.91 -10.13
N ILE A 363 6.01 -17.12 -9.71
CA ILE A 363 5.21 -17.36 -8.50
C ILE A 363 5.89 -18.46 -7.71
N ASP A 364 6.48 -18.11 -6.57
CA ASP A 364 6.90 -19.07 -5.54
C ASP A 364 5.86 -19.10 -4.42
N SER A 365 5.55 -20.28 -3.94
CA SER A 365 4.72 -20.47 -2.75
C SER A 365 5.18 -21.66 -1.93
N ASN A 366 5.67 -21.39 -0.74
CA ASN A 366 6.08 -22.45 0.19
C ASN A 366 4.92 -23.35 0.67
N ALA A 367 3.69 -23.18 0.13
CA ALA A 367 2.58 -24.10 0.32
C ALA A 367 1.57 -24.08 -0.84
N ASN A 368 0.57 -23.19 -0.83
CA ASN A 368 -0.59 -23.33 -1.71
C ASN A 368 -0.66 -22.29 -2.83
N LEU A 369 -1.17 -22.71 -3.98
CA LEU A 369 -1.48 -21.87 -5.11
C LEU A 369 -2.98 -21.99 -5.41
N ILE A 370 -3.72 -20.84 -5.38
CA ILE A 370 -5.17 -20.79 -5.54
C ILE A 370 -5.51 -19.82 -6.67
N LEU A 371 -5.90 -20.35 -7.82
CA LEU A 371 -6.20 -19.59 -9.03
C LEU A 371 -7.70 -19.71 -9.33
N SER A 372 -8.52 -18.86 -8.71
CA SER A 372 -9.98 -18.98 -8.75
C SER A 372 -10.68 -17.92 -9.58
N GLY A 373 -9.94 -16.92 -10.12
CA GLY A 373 -10.48 -15.88 -11.00
C GLY A 373 -9.37 -15.02 -11.58
N GLY A 374 -9.74 -13.94 -12.27
CA GLY A 374 -8.81 -12.98 -12.85
C GLY A 374 -7.96 -13.52 -14.02
N THR A 375 -6.89 -12.79 -14.32
CA THR A 375 -5.90 -13.17 -15.34
C THR A 375 -4.50 -13.09 -14.76
N LEU A 376 -3.73 -14.16 -14.93
CA LEU A 376 -2.33 -14.25 -14.57
C LEU A 376 -1.50 -14.42 -15.84
N ASP A 377 -0.74 -13.38 -16.21
CA ASP A 377 0.08 -13.32 -17.43
C ASP A 377 1.56 -13.34 -17.06
N ILE A 378 2.22 -14.47 -17.26
CA ILE A 378 3.59 -14.73 -16.83
C ILE A 378 4.53 -14.81 -18.03
N THR A 379 5.63 -14.09 -17.96
CA THR A 379 6.79 -14.24 -18.83
C THR A 379 8.00 -14.63 -17.99
N ALA A 380 8.31 -15.93 -17.94
CA ALA A 380 9.38 -16.49 -17.10
C ALA A 380 9.91 -17.81 -17.67
N GLN A 381 11.11 -18.22 -17.22
CA GLN A 381 11.63 -19.57 -17.46
C GLN A 381 10.99 -20.56 -16.47
N SER A 382 10.84 -20.16 -15.21
CA SER A 382 10.12 -20.90 -14.16
C SER A 382 8.85 -20.16 -13.78
N PRO A 383 7.69 -20.50 -14.35
CA PRO A 383 6.44 -19.82 -14.06
C PRO A 383 5.91 -20.06 -12.65
N PHE A 384 6.14 -21.25 -12.08
CA PHE A 384 5.62 -21.65 -10.78
C PHE A 384 6.58 -22.60 -10.06
N ASP A 385 6.86 -22.29 -8.79
CA ASP A 385 7.26 -23.25 -7.77
C ASP A 385 6.24 -23.24 -6.63
N TYR A 386 5.82 -24.40 -6.12
CA TYR A 386 4.94 -24.51 -4.96
C TYR A 386 5.09 -25.84 -4.25
N ASP A 387 5.17 -25.80 -2.92
CA ASP A 387 5.42 -26.98 -2.09
C ASP A 387 4.14 -27.78 -1.73
N GLY A 388 2.97 -27.15 -1.81
CA GLY A 388 1.71 -27.74 -1.35
C GLY A 388 0.75 -28.11 -2.48
N THR A 389 -0.44 -27.50 -2.46
CA THR A 389 -1.50 -27.82 -3.42
C THR A 389 -1.76 -26.69 -4.41
N CYS A 390 -2.01 -27.03 -5.67
CA CYS A 390 -2.50 -26.08 -6.66
C CYS A 390 -3.98 -26.34 -6.95
N GLN A 391 -4.81 -25.29 -6.82
CA GLN A 391 -6.22 -25.30 -7.19
C GLN A 391 -6.46 -24.27 -8.27
N LYS A 392 -6.79 -24.68 -9.49
CA LYS A 392 -7.18 -23.78 -10.59
C LYS A 392 -8.63 -24.05 -10.97
N THR A 393 -9.45 -22.98 -10.98
CA THR A 393 -10.85 -23.04 -11.45
C THR A 393 -11.08 -22.08 -12.62
N ASP A 394 -11.34 -20.82 -12.37
CA ASP A 394 -11.78 -19.84 -13.37
C ASP A 394 -10.71 -18.79 -13.75
N CYS A 395 -9.47 -18.92 -13.28
CA CYS A 395 -8.36 -18.04 -13.64
C CYS A 395 -7.92 -18.24 -15.10
N THR A 396 -7.81 -17.17 -15.87
CA THR A 396 -7.15 -17.18 -17.18
C THR A 396 -5.63 -17.16 -16.98
N LEU A 397 -4.95 -18.15 -17.50
CA LEU A 397 -3.50 -18.31 -17.36
C LEU A 397 -2.83 -18.14 -18.73
N ILE A 398 -1.92 -17.17 -18.83
CA ILE A 398 -1.10 -16.91 -20.02
C ILE A 398 0.36 -17.11 -19.64
N ILE A 399 1.03 -18.09 -20.24
CA ILE A 399 2.45 -18.37 -19.99
C ILE A 399 3.25 -18.14 -21.26
N ASN A 400 4.20 -17.21 -21.21
CA ASN A 400 5.05 -16.85 -22.33
C ASN A 400 4.23 -16.53 -23.61
N GLY A 401 3.14 -15.78 -23.44
CA GLY A 401 2.23 -15.37 -24.52
C GLY A 401 1.29 -16.47 -25.01
N THR A 402 1.18 -17.59 -24.33
CA THR A 402 0.29 -18.68 -24.70
C THR A 402 -0.70 -18.98 -23.58
N GLU A 403 -2.01 -18.88 -23.89
CA GLU A 403 -3.07 -19.27 -22.95
C GLU A 403 -3.03 -20.79 -22.71
N THR A 404 -3.15 -21.19 -21.44
CA THR A 404 -3.06 -22.58 -21.02
C THR A 404 -3.95 -22.86 -19.82
N ASP A 405 -4.44 -24.11 -19.71
CA ASP A 405 -5.14 -24.58 -18.51
C ASP A 405 -4.23 -25.34 -17.53
N THR A 406 -2.96 -25.53 -17.90
CA THR A 406 -2.02 -26.33 -17.14
C THR A 406 -1.11 -25.47 -16.30
N VAL A 407 -1.10 -25.69 -14.99
CA VAL A 407 -0.10 -25.19 -14.05
C VAL A 407 0.99 -26.24 -13.92
N SER A 408 2.19 -25.90 -14.38
CA SER A 408 3.35 -26.81 -14.29
C SER A 408 4.23 -26.38 -13.13
N ASN A 409 4.29 -27.19 -12.07
CA ASN A 409 5.25 -27.01 -11.01
C ASN A 409 6.66 -27.38 -11.52
N GLN A 410 7.57 -26.43 -11.46
CA GLN A 410 8.97 -26.63 -11.86
C GLN A 410 9.87 -26.66 -10.63
N MET A 411 9.56 -27.51 -9.64
CA MET A 411 10.56 -27.79 -8.61
C MET A 411 11.89 -28.03 -9.31
N MET A 412 12.82 -27.11 -9.24
CA MET A 412 14.20 -27.33 -9.70
C MET A 412 14.79 -28.41 -8.82
N GLY A 413 14.69 -29.63 -9.32
CA GLY A 413 15.14 -30.83 -8.64
C GLY A 413 16.59 -30.72 -8.28
N GLY A 414 16.86 -30.52 -7.00
CA GLY A 414 18.10 -30.97 -6.41
C GLY A 414 18.30 -32.44 -6.81
N GLY A 415 19.23 -32.70 -7.74
CA GLY A 415 19.42 -34.03 -8.35
C GLY A 415 19.58 -35.11 -7.30
N MET A 416 18.50 -35.83 -7.02
CA MET A 416 18.62 -37.19 -6.50
C MET A 416 19.23 -38.05 -7.60
N GLY A 417 20.58 -38.07 -7.63
CA GLY A 417 21.33 -39.05 -8.38
C GLY A 417 20.80 -40.46 -8.01
N SER A 418 20.02 -41.03 -8.92
CA SER A 418 19.65 -42.42 -8.91
C SER A 418 20.93 -43.26 -8.79
N MET A 419 21.32 -43.61 -7.58
CA MET A 419 22.26 -44.71 -7.35
C MET A 419 21.53 -46.02 -7.63
N ASN A 420 21.41 -46.32 -8.91
CA ASN A 420 21.04 -47.64 -9.34
C ASN A 420 22.22 -48.60 -9.05
N GLY A 421 21.98 -49.55 -8.19
CA GLY A 421 22.96 -50.50 -7.70
C GLY A 421 23.64 -51.29 -8.81
N MET A 422 24.91 -51.45 -8.66
CA MET A 422 25.64 -52.61 -9.22
C MET A 422 26.31 -53.37 -8.09
N GLY A 423 25.68 -54.46 -7.75
CA GLY A 423 26.31 -55.50 -6.95
C GLY A 423 27.50 -56.11 -7.69
N GLY A 424 28.56 -56.41 -6.97
CA GLY A 424 29.73 -57.05 -7.51
C GLY A 424 30.65 -57.60 -6.42
N LYS A 425 30.35 -58.79 -5.95
CA LYS A 425 31.25 -59.89 -5.53
C LYS A 425 32.71 -59.56 -5.10
N GLY A 426 32.98 -59.95 -3.88
CA GLY A 426 33.95 -61.00 -3.60
C GLY A 426 35.43 -60.71 -3.62
N GLY A 427 36.08 -61.02 -2.53
CA GLY A 427 37.52 -61.30 -2.52
C GLY A 427 38.17 -61.00 -1.17
N ARG A 428 38.20 -62.04 -0.37
CA ARG A 428 39.24 -62.42 0.56
C ARG A 428 40.59 -61.70 0.37
N TRP A 429 41.12 -61.17 1.43
CA TRP A 429 42.24 -61.65 2.27
C TRP A 429 42.41 -60.68 3.44
#